data_9e6bb5c9fc99670593440d0939c2d6da
#
_entry.id   9e6bb5c9fc99670593440d0939c2d6da
#
_cell.length_a   1.000
_cell.length_b   1.000
_cell.length_c   1.000
_cell.angle_alpha   90.00
_cell.angle_beta   90.00
_cell.angle_gamma   90.00
#
_symmetry.space_group_name_H-M   'P 1'
#
loop_
_entity.id
_entity.type
_entity.pdbx_description
1 polymer ?
#
loop_
_entity_poly.entity_id
_entity_poly.type
_entity_poly.pdbx_seq_one_letter_code
_entity_poly.pdbx_strand_id
1 'polypeptide(L)'
;GGGLDLAVLGLAECDARGNINVSRFGPRLDGAGGFINITQNSRTVIFIGTFTAGGLDVKVGDGMLTIVKEGKFRKFVEKIEQVTFSGEYAARMGKKVLYITERCVLTLTPEGLELTEVAPGVDIERDILPYMAFKPIIRNPALMDARIFRDEIMGLKDTILSISLLERISYQPERNLLFLNFQGLKLVSPKDAQDVQAAVERKCKEIGHKVNLIVNYDGFEILEPAMDAYSDVVKTMSEKYYDKTTRYSTSAFLRNKLGAAITGRGLAPHIYETQAEAEAAI
;
A
#
# COMPACT_ATOMS: atom_id res chain seq x y z
N GLY A 1 25.85 0.05 -2.30
CA GLY A 1 24.66 0.77 -2.58
C GLY A 1 23.61 0.47 -1.52
N GLY A 2 23.02 1.46 -0.97
CA GLY A 2 21.84 1.37 -0.11
C GLY A 2 20.66 2.01 -0.81
N GLY A 3 19.48 1.98 -0.20
CA GLY A 3 18.35 2.79 -0.64
C GLY A 3 17.30 2.04 -1.45
N LEU A 4 17.11 0.75 -1.20
CA LEU A 4 15.90 0.06 -1.63
C LEU A 4 14.85 0.15 -0.53
N ASP A 5 13.70 0.72 -0.84
CA ASP A 5 12.56 0.73 0.09
C ASP A 5 11.89 -0.63 0.14
N LEU A 6 11.82 -1.32 -1.00
CA LEU A 6 11.16 -2.61 -1.17
C LEU A 6 12.01 -3.54 -2.05
N ALA A 7 12.14 -4.80 -1.65
CA ALA A 7 12.67 -5.88 -2.48
C ALA A 7 11.70 -7.06 -2.53
N VAL A 8 11.52 -7.63 -3.72
CA VAL A 8 10.71 -8.83 -3.96
C VAL A 8 11.61 -9.92 -4.51
N LEU A 9 11.67 -11.08 -3.82
CA LEU A 9 12.58 -12.19 -4.16
C LEU A 9 11.84 -13.54 -4.09
N GLY A 10 12.42 -14.55 -4.74
CA GLY A 10 11.89 -15.90 -4.74
C GLY A 10 11.94 -16.56 -3.35
N LEU A 11 10.90 -17.32 -3.01
CA LEU A 11 10.82 -18.18 -1.83
C LEU A 11 11.16 -19.61 -2.24
N ALA A 12 12.29 -20.16 -1.76
CA ALA A 12 12.61 -21.57 -1.96
C ALA A 12 12.35 -22.41 -0.73
N GLU A 13 13.09 -22.22 0.37
CA GLU A 13 12.81 -22.87 1.67
C GLU A 13 12.75 -21.83 2.79
N CYS A 14 11.87 -22.07 3.75
CA CYS A 14 11.66 -21.21 4.92
C CYS A 14 11.49 -22.04 6.17
N ASP A 15 12.11 -21.63 7.29
CA ASP A 15 11.90 -22.25 8.60
C ASP A 15 10.99 -21.42 9.52
N ALA A 16 10.68 -21.93 10.71
CA ALA A 16 9.79 -21.29 11.69
C ALA A 16 10.26 -19.90 12.16
N ARG A 17 11.56 -19.61 12.05
CA ARG A 17 12.17 -18.32 12.40
C ARG A 17 12.14 -17.31 11.26
N GLY A 18 11.56 -17.71 10.10
CA GLY A 18 11.55 -16.91 8.90
C GLY A 18 12.89 -16.82 8.19
N ASN A 19 13.83 -17.71 8.50
CA ASN A 19 15.07 -17.80 7.73
C ASN A 19 14.75 -18.38 6.33
N ILE A 20 15.47 -17.89 5.31
CA ILE A 20 15.34 -18.35 3.93
C ILE A 20 16.63 -19.01 3.46
N ASN A 21 16.47 -20.14 2.77
CA ASN A 21 17.50 -20.78 1.99
C ASN A 21 17.15 -20.73 0.49
N VAL A 22 18.05 -20.19 -0.31
CA VAL A 22 18.00 -20.24 -1.79
C VAL A 22 19.30 -20.72 -2.39
N SER A 23 20.30 -21.05 -1.57
CA SER A 23 21.67 -21.21 -2.03
C SER A 23 22.19 -22.65 -2.01
N ARG A 24 21.59 -23.55 -1.23
CA ARG A 24 22.05 -24.93 -1.11
C ARG A 24 20.89 -25.90 -0.86
N PHE A 25 20.84 -27.00 -1.60
CA PHE A 25 19.83 -28.05 -1.47
C PHE A 25 20.54 -29.42 -1.59
N GLY A 26 20.88 -30.02 -0.44
CA GLY A 26 21.68 -31.23 -0.38
C GLY A 26 23.03 -31.06 -1.10
N PRO A 27 23.37 -31.90 -2.10
CA PRO A 27 24.63 -31.80 -2.83
C PRO A 27 24.68 -30.60 -3.81
N ARG A 28 23.55 -29.98 -4.10
CA ARG A 28 23.43 -28.90 -5.06
C ARG A 28 23.71 -27.54 -4.40
N LEU A 29 24.72 -26.83 -4.92
CA LEU A 29 25.06 -25.50 -4.51
C LEU A 29 24.74 -24.51 -5.64
N ASP A 30 23.63 -23.75 -5.46
CA ASP A 30 23.20 -22.74 -6.44
C ASP A 30 23.86 -21.37 -6.20
N GLY A 31 24.33 -21.13 -4.97
CA GLY A 31 24.89 -19.85 -4.56
C GLY A 31 23.85 -18.79 -4.23
N ALA A 32 24.26 -17.77 -3.51
CA ALA A 32 23.36 -16.71 -3.02
C ALA A 32 23.16 -15.57 -4.04
N GLY A 33 24.04 -15.40 -5.01
CA GLY A 33 24.02 -14.26 -5.93
C GLY A 33 23.93 -12.92 -5.19
N GLY A 34 23.04 -12.05 -5.61
CA GLY A 34 22.75 -10.77 -4.96
C GLY A 34 21.79 -10.83 -3.77
N PHE A 35 21.25 -12.00 -3.42
CA PHE A 35 20.17 -12.17 -2.45
C PHE A 35 20.47 -11.53 -1.10
N ILE A 36 21.65 -11.78 -0.55
CA ILE A 36 22.07 -11.26 0.77
C ILE A 36 22.14 -9.73 0.75
N ASN A 37 22.82 -9.16 -0.24
CA ASN A 37 22.98 -7.71 -0.33
C ASN A 37 21.65 -6.97 -0.54
N ILE A 38 20.75 -7.53 -1.33
CA ILE A 38 19.43 -6.96 -1.61
C ILE A 38 18.57 -7.01 -0.34
N THR A 39 18.47 -8.16 0.31
CA THR A 39 17.63 -8.33 1.49
C THR A 39 18.12 -7.54 2.70
N GLN A 40 19.43 -7.42 2.88
CA GLN A 40 20.00 -6.65 4.00
C GLN A 40 19.77 -5.15 3.87
N ASN A 41 19.79 -4.61 2.64
CA ASN A 41 19.70 -3.17 2.41
C ASN A 41 18.27 -2.65 2.15
N SER A 42 17.29 -3.53 2.05
CA SER A 42 15.88 -3.15 1.85
C SER A 42 15.16 -2.95 3.18
N ARG A 43 14.27 -1.95 3.26
CA ARG A 43 13.42 -1.71 4.43
C ARG A 43 12.31 -2.74 4.56
N THR A 44 11.68 -3.06 3.42
CA THR A 44 10.66 -4.09 3.30
C THR A 44 11.17 -5.19 2.39
N VAL A 45 11.02 -6.44 2.79
CA VAL A 45 11.37 -7.61 1.98
C VAL A 45 10.14 -8.48 1.80
N ILE A 46 9.85 -8.85 0.57
CA ILE A 46 8.77 -9.76 0.23
C ILE A 46 9.36 -11.00 -0.44
N PHE A 47 9.12 -12.16 0.14
CA PHE A 47 9.45 -13.44 -0.47
C PHE A 47 8.19 -14.01 -1.13
N ILE A 48 8.28 -14.32 -2.43
CA ILE A 48 7.15 -14.83 -3.23
C ILE A 48 7.49 -16.21 -3.81
N GLY A 49 6.53 -17.12 -3.73
CA GLY A 49 6.65 -18.43 -4.36
C GLY A 49 5.43 -19.30 -4.11
N THR A 50 5.39 -20.46 -4.73
CA THR A 50 4.35 -21.44 -4.43
C THR A 50 4.55 -22.02 -3.03
N PHE A 51 3.47 -22.45 -2.37
CA PHE A 51 3.53 -23.00 -1.02
C PHE A 51 4.27 -24.34 -0.97
N THR A 52 4.02 -25.19 -1.95
CA THR A 52 4.80 -26.41 -2.21
C THR A 52 5.40 -26.38 -3.60
N ALA A 53 6.39 -27.22 -3.89
CA ALA A 53 7.06 -27.30 -5.17
C ALA A 53 6.96 -28.71 -5.78
N GLY A 54 7.25 -28.84 -7.08
CA GLY A 54 7.30 -30.12 -7.76
C GLY A 54 5.94 -30.65 -8.20
N GLY A 55 5.22 -29.87 -8.99
CA GLY A 55 3.97 -30.30 -9.64
C GLY A 55 2.71 -29.87 -8.88
N LEU A 56 2.77 -28.80 -8.12
CA LEU A 56 1.59 -28.10 -7.62
C LEU A 56 0.70 -27.67 -8.79
N ASP A 57 -0.58 -27.99 -8.71
CA ASP A 57 -1.61 -27.59 -9.66
C ASP A 57 -2.77 -26.93 -8.90
N VAL A 58 -3.11 -25.71 -9.29
CA VAL A 58 -4.16 -24.91 -8.67
C VAL A 58 -5.09 -24.36 -9.72
N LYS A 59 -6.35 -24.15 -9.36
CA LYS A 59 -7.34 -23.44 -10.16
C LYS A 59 -7.79 -22.20 -9.41
N VAL A 60 -7.91 -21.11 -10.14
CA VAL A 60 -8.53 -19.87 -9.67
C VAL A 60 -9.82 -19.64 -10.44
N GLY A 61 -10.84 -19.13 -9.79
CA GLY A 61 -12.13 -18.83 -10.38
C GLY A 61 -13.14 -18.43 -9.33
N ASP A 62 -14.14 -17.65 -9.70
CA ASP A 62 -15.20 -17.18 -8.81
C ASP A 62 -14.71 -16.50 -7.51
N GLY A 63 -13.51 -15.95 -7.55
CA GLY A 63 -12.90 -15.31 -6.39
C GLY A 63 -12.30 -16.28 -5.36
N MET A 64 -12.05 -17.52 -5.73
CA MET A 64 -11.53 -18.59 -4.86
C MET A 64 -10.35 -19.32 -5.48
N LEU A 65 -9.50 -19.88 -4.62
CA LEU A 65 -8.42 -20.81 -4.97
C LEU A 65 -8.86 -22.25 -4.67
N THR A 66 -8.62 -23.15 -5.60
CA THR A 66 -8.77 -24.60 -5.40
C THR A 66 -7.46 -25.29 -5.66
N ILE A 67 -6.96 -26.08 -4.71
CA ILE A 67 -5.78 -26.92 -4.89
C ILE A 67 -6.22 -28.23 -5.56
N VAL A 68 -5.84 -28.39 -6.83
CA VAL A 68 -6.19 -29.58 -7.63
C VAL A 68 -5.22 -30.73 -7.33
N LYS A 69 -3.93 -30.37 -7.19
CA LYS A 69 -2.87 -31.33 -6.89
C LYS A 69 -1.79 -30.65 -6.07
N GLU A 70 -1.39 -31.29 -4.99
CA GLU A 70 -0.32 -30.80 -4.12
C GLU A 70 1.07 -31.06 -4.74
N GLY A 71 2.01 -30.14 -4.45
CA GLY A 71 3.40 -30.31 -4.84
C GLY A 71 4.11 -31.39 -4.00
N LYS A 72 5.14 -32.01 -4.58
CA LYS A 72 5.90 -33.09 -3.95
C LYS A 72 6.81 -32.62 -2.82
N PHE A 73 7.27 -31.38 -2.87
CA PHE A 73 8.30 -30.84 -1.97
C PHE A 73 7.71 -29.75 -1.09
N ARG A 74 7.87 -29.91 0.22
CA ARG A 74 7.55 -28.87 1.20
C ARG A 74 8.63 -27.78 1.17
N LYS A 75 8.21 -26.53 1.23
CA LYS A 75 9.10 -25.37 1.29
C LYS A 75 9.17 -24.77 2.68
N PHE A 76 8.16 -24.98 3.51
CA PHE A 76 8.15 -24.62 4.93
C PHE A 76 8.65 -25.81 5.74
N VAL A 77 9.97 -25.79 6.03
CA VAL A 77 10.72 -26.91 6.60
C VAL A 77 11.03 -26.66 8.09
N GLU A 78 11.34 -27.72 8.82
CA GLU A 78 11.68 -27.61 10.25
C GLU A 78 12.96 -26.77 10.44
N LYS A 79 13.96 -27.03 9.60
CA LYS A 79 15.25 -26.33 9.60
C LYS A 79 15.78 -26.24 8.18
N ILE A 80 16.16 -25.05 7.76
CA ILE A 80 16.83 -24.84 6.47
C ILE A 80 18.28 -25.32 6.53
N GLU A 81 18.81 -25.78 5.42
CA GLU A 81 20.17 -26.30 5.34
C GLU A 81 21.21 -25.17 5.42
N GLN A 82 20.95 -24.04 4.77
CA GLN A 82 21.82 -22.88 4.78
C GLN A 82 21.03 -21.58 4.91
N VAL A 83 21.44 -20.69 5.78
CA VAL A 83 20.79 -19.38 5.99
C VAL A 83 21.32 -18.40 4.91
N THR A 84 20.47 -18.09 3.94
CA THR A 84 20.75 -17.03 2.93
C THR A 84 20.14 -15.69 3.38
N PHE A 85 19.02 -15.74 4.13
CA PHE A 85 18.41 -14.60 4.81
C PHE A 85 18.08 -15.00 6.24
N SER A 86 18.45 -14.15 7.21
CA SER A 86 18.15 -14.40 8.63
C SER A 86 16.89 -13.63 9.06
N GLY A 87 15.83 -14.38 9.38
CA GLY A 87 14.60 -13.83 9.93
C GLY A 87 14.81 -13.20 11.31
N GLU A 88 15.58 -13.86 12.19
CA GLU A 88 15.89 -13.34 13.51
C GLU A 88 16.62 -11.99 13.46
N TYR A 89 17.58 -11.85 12.55
CA TYR A 89 18.26 -10.57 12.35
C TYR A 89 17.30 -9.50 11.83
N ALA A 90 16.47 -9.84 10.84
CA ALA A 90 15.49 -8.93 10.27
C ALA A 90 14.46 -8.46 11.31
N ALA A 91 13.97 -9.36 12.16
CA ALA A 91 13.04 -9.03 13.23
C ALA A 91 13.68 -8.07 14.27
N ARG A 92 14.93 -8.32 14.68
CA ARG A 92 15.67 -7.41 15.58
C ARG A 92 15.87 -6.01 14.98
N MET A 93 16.05 -5.93 13.67
CA MET A 93 16.21 -4.66 12.95
C MET A 93 14.88 -3.97 12.63
N GLY A 94 13.74 -4.53 13.06
CA GLY A 94 12.42 -3.98 12.81
C GLY A 94 12.03 -3.97 11.32
N LYS A 95 12.60 -4.86 10.51
CA LYS A 95 12.27 -4.94 9.08
C LYS A 95 10.88 -5.54 8.88
N LYS A 96 10.14 -4.98 7.95
CA LYS A 96 8.90 -5.59 7.47
C LYS A 96 9.23 -6.71 6.49
N VAL A 97 8.85 -7.94 6.82
CA VAL A 97 9.09 -9.12 5.97
C VAL A 97 7.81 -9.89 5.78
N LEU A 98 7.45 -10.15 4.52
CA LEU A 98 6.28 -10.91 4.12
C LEU A 98 6.71 -12.15 3.32
N TYR A 99 6.00 -13.25 3.51
CA TYR A 99 6.14 -14.51 2.78
C TYR A 99 4.81 -14.80 2.10
N ILE A 100 4.75 -14.60 0.78
CA ILE A 100 3.50 -14.65 0.01
C ILE A 100 3.50 -15.89 -0.87
N THR A 101 2.44 -16.66 -0.76
CA THR A 101 2.17 -17.82 -1.60
C THR A 101 0.80 -17.70 -2.27
N GLU A 102 0.47 -18.64 -3.13
CA GLU A 102 -0.85 -18.69 -3.75
C GLU A 102 -1.98 -18.87 -2.72
N ARG A 103 -1.71 -19.48 -1.55
CA ARG A 103 -2.74 -19.83 -0.57
C ARG A 103 -2.71 -19.04 0.72
N CYS A 104 -1.60 -18.38 1.06
CA CYS A 104 -1.51 -17.61 2.29
C CYS A 104 -0.40 -16.57 2.27
N VAL A 105 -0.51 -15.61 3.19
CA VAL A 105 0.55 -14.66 3.54
C VAL A 105 0.97 -14.90 4.98
N LEU A 106 2.29 -15.02 5.19
CA LEU A 106 2.90 -15.04 6.50
C LEU A 106 3.68 -13.75 6.72
N THR A 107 3.62 -13.20 7.92
CA THR A 107 4.38 -12.00 8.34
C THR A 107 5.40 -12.39 9.40
N LEU A 108 6.62 -11.86 9.26
CA LEU A 108 7.65 -12.04 10.28
C LEU A 108 7.33 -11.15 11.49
N THR A 109 7.28 -11.77 12.66
CA THR A 109 7.16 -11.10 13.96
C THR A 109 8.37 -11.43 14.84
N PRO A 110 8.60 -10.74 15.96
CA PRO A 110 9.63 -11.13 16.93
C PRO A 110 9.43 -12.54 17.50
N GLU A 111 8.20 -13.07 17.50
CA GLU A 111 7.84 -14.38 18.03
C GLU A 111 7.98 -15.50 16.96
N GLY A 112 8.14 -15.16 15.70
CA GLY A 112 8.21 -16.08 14.55
C GLY A 112 7.28 -15.70 13.41
N LEU A 113 6.95 -16.67 12.56
CA LEU A 113 6.05 -16.45 11.44
C LEU A 113 4.57 -16.48 11.88
N GLU A 114 3.84 -15.42 11.58
CA GLU A 114 2.40 -15.31 11.80
C GLU A 114 1.64 -15.44 10.48
N LEU A 115 0.64 -16.32 10.45
CA LEU A 115 -0.31 -16.43 9.35
C LEU A 115 -1.28 -15.24 9.40
N THR A 116 -1.15 -14.32 8.46
CA THR A 116 -1.91 -13.07 8.45
C THR A 116 -3.03 -13.03 7.43
N GLU A 117 -2.88 -13.76 6.31
CA GLU A 117 -3.93 -13.84 5.29
C GLU A 117 -4.03 -15.26 4.73
N VAL A 118 -5.26 -15.64 4.32
CA VAL A 118 -5.58 -16.95 3.70
C VAL A 118 -6.39 -16.70 2.44
N ALA A 119 -6.09 -17.42 1.36
CA ALA A 119 -6.84 -17.35 0.11
C ALA A 119 -8.28 -17.84 0.31
N PRO A 120 -9.29 -17.18 -0.25
CA PRO A 120 -10.65 -17.72 -0.28
C PRO A 120 -10.67 -19.10 -0.92
N GLY A 121 -11.39 -20.06 -0.32
CA GLY A 121 -11.46 -21.46 -0.73
C GLY A 121 -10.43 -22.37 -0.07
N VAL A 122 -9.43 -21.83 0.60
CA VAL A 122 -8.38 -22.57 1.33
C VAL A 122 -8.79 -22.76 2.80
N ASP A 123 -8.64 -23.97 3.30
CA ASP A 123 -8.83 -24.34 4.70
C ASP A 123 -7.48 -24.49 5.41
N ILE A 124 -7.30 -23.84 6.57
CA ILE A 124 -6.02 -23.81 7.27
C ILE A 124 -5.58 -25.21 7.71
N GLU A 125 -6.51 -25.99 8.29
CA GLU A 125 -6.21 -27.31 8.87
C GLU A 125 -5.99 -28.37 7.78
N ARG A 126 -6.65 -28.22 6.63
CA ARG A 126 -6.56 -29.16 5.50
C ARG A 126 -5.43 -28.81 4.53
N ASP A 127 -5.29 -27.52 4.19
CA ASP A 127 -4.52 -27.08 3.03
C ASP A 127 -3.21 -26.37 3.39
N ILE A 128 -3.01 -25.95 4.66
CA ILE A 128 -1.81 -25.23 5.11
C ILE A 128 -1.01 -26.09 6.09
N LEU A 129 -1.57 -26.39 7.25
CA LEU A 129 -0.82 -27.01 8.36
C LEU A 129 -0.20 -28.38 8.00
N PRO A 130 -0.84 -29.30 7.25
CA PRO A 130 -0.25 -30.58 6.92
C PRO A 130 0.98 -30.48 6.01
N TYR A 131 1.16 -29.36 5.31
CA TYR A 131 2.24 -29.13 4.35
C TYR A 131 3.35 -28.22 4.90
N MET A 132 3.25 -27.81 6.16
CA MET A 132 4.32 -27.13 6.91
C MET A 132 4.97 -28.13 7.90
N ALA A 133 6.28 -27.99 8.11
CA ALA A 133 6.98 -28.78 9.13
C ALA A 133 6.90 -28.14 10.52
N PHE A 134 6.28 -26.97 10.64
CA PHE A 134 6.05 -26.24 11.89
C PHE A 134 4.68 -25.59 11.86
N LYS A 135 4.14 -25.27 13.03
CA LYS A 135 2.89 -24.52 13.17
C LYS A 135 3.21 -23.03 13.26
N PRO A 136 2.72 -22.19 12.33
CA PRO A 136 2.84 -20.75 12.43
C PRO A 136 2.00 -20.20 13.58
N ILE A 137 2.24 -18.96 13.97
CA ILE A 137 1.36 -18.23 14.88
C ILE A 137 0.06 -17.93 14.12
N ILE A 138 -1.08 -18.30 14.70
CA ILE A 138 -2.41 -18.08 14.09
C ILE A 138 -3.24 -17.32 15.13
N ARG A 139 -3.58 -16.08 14.84
CA ARG A 139 -4.43 -15.27 15.71
C ARG A 139 -5.79 -15.03 15.05
N ASN A 140 -5.81 -14.21 14.02
CA ASN A 140 -7.03 -13.88 13.28
C ASN A 140 -6.67 -13.55 11.82
N PRO A 141 -6.32 -14.56 10.99
CA PRO A 141 -5.95 -14.32 9.61
C PRO A 141 -7.13 -13.77 8.81
N ALA A 142 -6.90 -12.72 8.04
CA ALA A 142 -7.87 -12.16 7.12
C ALA A 142 -7.99 -13.02 5.86
N LEU A 143 -9.06 -12.83 5.10
CA LEU A 143 -9.12 -13.38 3.74
C LEU A 143 -8.33 -12.47 2.80
N MET A 144 -7.57 -13.07 1.89
CA MET A 144 -6.97 -12.35 0.76
C MET A 144 -8.06 -11.76 -0.13
N ASP A 145 -7.73 -10.68 -0.85
CA ASP A 145 -8.68 -10.04 -1.76
C ASP A 145 -9.16 -11.04 -2.83
N ALA A 146 -10.46 -11.32 -2.86
CA ALA A 146 -11.07 -12.28 -3.78
C ALA A 146 -10.85 -11.93 -5.26
N ARG A 147 -10.54 -10.66 -5.56
CA ARG A 147 -10.22 -10.22 -6.94
C ARG A 147 -8.94 -10.84 -7.48
N ILE A 148 -8.01 -11.27 -6.59
CA ILE A 148 -6.77 -11.98 -6.98
C ILE A 148 -7.11 -13.33 -7.64
N PHE A 149 -8.26 -13.91 -7.29
CA PHE A 149 -8.69 -15.26 -7.70
C PHE A 149 -9.84 -15.22 -8.71
N ARG A 150 -9.82 -14.20 -9.60
CA ARG A 150 -10.76 -14.05 -10.73
C ARG A 150 -9.99 -13.92 -12.02
N ASP A 151 -10.63 -14.28 -13.12
CA ASP A 151 -10.05 -14.12 -14.47
C ASP A 151 -10.13 -12.67 -14.97
N GLU A 152 -11.03 -11.87 -14.40
CA GLU A 152 -11.20 -10.48 -14.81
C GLU A 152 -10.09 -9.59 -14.23
N ILE A 153 -9.83 -8.49 -14.92
CA ILE A 153 -8.88 -7.45 -14.47
C ILE A 153 -9.32 -6.92 -13.09
N MET A 154 -8.43 -6.94 -12.12
CA MET A 154 -8.70 -6.51 -10.74
C MET A 154 -9.18 -5.06 -10.58
N GLY A 155 -9.03 -4.20 -11.58
CA GLY A 155 -9.39 -2.79 -11.48
C GLY A 155 -8.61 -2.04 -10.39
N LEU A 156 -7.38 -2.44 -10.10
CA LEU A 156 -6.56 -1.86 -9.03
C LEU A 156 -6.40 -0.35 -9.16
N LYS A 157 -6.32 0.15 -10.39
CA LYS A 157 -6.23 1.60 -10.64
C LYS A 157 -7.41 2.32 -10.00
N ASP A 158 -8.61 1.82 -10.19
CA ASP A 158 -9.83 2.44 -9.68
C ASP A 158 -9.92 2.30 -8.16
N THR A 159 -9.42 1.21 -7.61
CA THR A 159 -9.42 0.93 -6.15
C THR A 159 -8.31 1.70 -5.42
N ILE A 160 -7.09 1.74 -5.96
CA ILE A 160 -5.96 2.45 -5.36
C ILE A 160 -6.13 3.96 -5.50
N LEU A 161 -6.75 4.42 -6.59
CA LEU A 161 -7.09 5.83 -6.80
C LEU A 161 -8.37 6.23 -6.06
N SER A 162 -9.21 5.28 -5.65
CA SER A 162 -10.37 5.50 -4.79
C SER A 162 -10.03 5.41 -3.29
N ILE A 163 -8.88 5.96 -2.88
CA ILE A 163 -8.77 6.41 -1.49
C ILE A 163 -10.00 7.29 -1.28
N SER A 164 -10.89 6.89 -0.38
CA SER A 164 -12.15 7.61 -0.19
C SER A 164 -11.83 9.08 0.09
N LEU A 165 -12.67 9.99 -0.37
CA LEU A 165 -12.46 11.43 -0.13
C LEU A 165 -12.23 11.72 1.35
N LEU A 166 -12.78 10.92 2.24
CA LEU A 166 -12.63 11.06 3.69
C LEU A 166 -11.23 10.69 4.18
N GLU A 167 -10.63 9.66 3.63
CA GLU A 167 -9.25 9.23 3.97
C GLU A 167 -8.20 10.21 3.47
N ARG A 168 -8.59 11.09 2.53
CA ARG A 168 -7.74 12.18 2.01
C ARG A 168 -7.76 13.43 2.90
N ILE A 169 -8.59 13.44 3.94
CA ILE A 169 -8.80 14.59 4.82
C ILE A 169 -8.27 14.25 6.22
N SER A 170 -7.24 14.94 6.67
CA SER A 170 -6.73 14.81 8.04
C SER A 170 -6.71 16.16 8.75
N TYR A 171 -6.97 16.16 10.06
CA TYR A 171 -6.96 17.35 10.90
C TYR A 171 -5.98 17.18 12.05
N GLN A 172 -5.14 18.19 12.26
CA GLN A 172 -4.16 18.29 13.35
C GLN A 172 -4.62 19.38 14.32
N PRO A 173 -5.27 19.02 15.45
CA PRO A 173 -5.83 20.01 16.39
C PRO A 173 -4.77 20.96 16.97
N GLU A 174 -3.56 20.47 17.26
CA GLU A 174 -2.48 21.23 17.89
C GLU A 174 -2.00 22.41 17.04
N ARG A 175 -2.18 22.31 15.71
CA ARG A 175 -1.79 23.33 14.73
C ARG A 175 -3.01 24.04 14.11
N ASN A 176 -4.21 23.66 14.49
CA ASN A 176 -5.46 24.05 13.81
C ASN A 176 -5.35 23.87 12.29
N LEU A 177 -4.80 22.74 11.84
CA LEU A 177 -4.43 22.50 10.46
C LEU A 177 -5.24 21.38 9.84
N LEU A 178 -5.99 21.70 8.79
CA LEU A 178 -6.64 20.73 7.89
C LEU A 178 -5.72 20.44 6.71
N PHE A 179 -5.44 19.18 6.45
CA PHE A 179 -4.65 18.73 5.32
C PHE A 179 -5.54 17.93 4.35
N LEU A 180 -5.56 18.38 3.08
CA LEU A 180 -6.26 17.70 1.99
C LEU A 180 -5.23 17.05 1.06
N ASN A 181 -5.21 15.74 0.99
CA ASN A 181 -4.35 14.99 0.09
C ASN A 181 -5.06 14.66 -1.21
N PHE A 182 -4.96 15.54 -2.20
CA PHE A 182 -5.52 15.31 -3.54
C PHE A 182 -4.53 14.64 -4.50
N GLN A 183 -3.47 14.04 -3.98
CA GLN A 183 -2.51 13.30 -4.78
C GLN A 183 -3.21 12.23 -5.64
N GLY A 184 -3.00 12.33 -6.96
CA GLY A 184 -3.59 11.41 -7.94
C GLY A 184 -5.11 11.45 -8.06
N LEU A 185 -5.79 12.40 -7.39
CA LEU A 185 -7.24 12.57 -7.54
C LEU A 185 -7.56 13.13 -8.93
N LYS A 186 -8.58 12.59 -9.58
CA LYS A 186 -9.05 13.04 -10.89
C LYS A 186 -10.51 13.49 -10.80
N LEU A 187 -10.77 14.74 -11.21
CA LEU A 187 -12.10 15.30 -11.33
C LEU A 187 -12.50 15.37 -12.80
N VAL A 188 -13.56 14.67 -13.17
CA VAL A 188 -14.01 14.51 -14.57
C VAL A 188 -15.28 15.30 -14.83
N SER A 189 -16.11 15.47 -13.79
CA SER A 189 -17.45 16.05 -13.87
C SER A 189 -17.70 17.07 -12.74
N PRO A 190 -18.70 17.96 -12.88
CA PRO A 190 -19.15 18.85 -11.80
C PRO A 190 -19.55 18.08 -10.54
N LYS A 191 -20.07 16.86 -10.68
CA LYS A 191 -20.43 16.01 -9.54
C LYS A 191 -19.21 15.65 -8.68
N ASP A 192 -18.07 15.36 -9.28
CA ASP A 192 -16.85 15.03 -8.54
C ASP A 192 -16.40 16.21 -7.65
N ALA A 193 -16.53 17.44 -8.15
CA ALA A 193 -16.27 18.65 -7.37
C ALA A 193 -17.25 18.80 -6.19
N GLN A 194 -18.52 18.50 -6.39
CA GLN A 194 -19.55 18.52 -5.33
C GLN A 194 -19.30 17.42 -4.28
N ASP A 195 -18.88 16.24 -4.68
CA ASP A 195 -18.53 15.14 -3.78
C ASP A 195 -17.31 15.52 -2.90
N VAL A 196 -16.30 16.18 -3.48
CA VAL A 196 -15.18 16.77 -2.72
C VAL A 196 -15.69 17.81 -1.73
N GLN A 197 -16.55 18.74 -2.15
CA GLN A 197 -17.15 19.74 -1.27
C GLN A 197 -17.86 19.09 -0.09
N ALA A 198 -18.73 18.13 -0.35
CA ALA A 198 -19.52 17.46 0.69
C ALA A 198 -18.64 16.75 1.72
N ALA A 199 -17.57 16.08 1.28
CA ALA A 199 -16.64 15.39 2.17
C ALA A 199 -15.87 16.39 3.07
N VAL A 200 -15.32 17.45 2.49
CA VAL A 200 -14.54 18.46 3.23
C VAL A 200 -15.44 19.27 4.15
N GLU A 201 -16.63 19.68 3.68
CA GLU A 201 -17.60 20.42 4.46
C GLU A 201 -18.07 19.64 5.71
N ARG A 202 -18.30 18.33 5.57
CA ARG A 202 -18.62 17.46 6.70
C ARG A 202 -17.52 17.54 7.76
N LYS A 203 -16.25 17.44 7.36
CA LYS A 203 -15.12 17.51 8.29
C LYS A 203 -14.99 18.88 8.96
N CYS A 204 -15.16 19.96 8.22
CA CYS A 204 -15.15 21.33 8.77
C CYS A 204 -16.28 21.54 9.77
N LYS A 205 -17.48 20.99 9.52
CA LYS A 205 -18.61 21.06 10.46
C LYS A 205 -18.33 20.26 11.75
N GLU A 206 -17.67 19.11 11.67
CA GLU A 206 -17.24 18.35 12.85
C GLU A 206 -16.22 19.13 13.70
N ILE A 207 -15.32 19.89 13.07
CA ILE A 207 -14.33 20.75 13.76
C ILE A 207 -15.00 21.96 14.41
N GLY A 208 -15.98 22.58 13.78
CA GLY A 208 -16.83 23.62 14.35
C GLY A 208 -16.24 25.04 14.37
N HIS A 209 -15.03 25.27 13.83
CA HIS A 209 -14.39 26.58 13.71
C HIS A 209 -13.55 26.65 12.42
N LYS A 210 -13.08 27.85 12.06
CA LYS A 210 -12.22 28.02 10.91
C LYS A 210 -10.84 27.41 11.16
N VAL A 211 -10.25 26.87 10.09
CA VAL A 211 -8.97 26.15 10.12
C VAL A 211 -7.98 26.73 9.12
N ASN A 212 -6.70 26.51 9.35
CA ASN A 212 -5.70 26.65 8.32
C ASN A 212 -5.74 25.45 7.39
N LEU A 213 -5.53 25.65 6.09
CA LEU A 213 -5.63 24.59 5.08
C LEU A 213 -4.32 24.44 4.31
N ILE A 214 -3.87 23.20 4.17
CA ILE A 214 -2.85 22.80 3.19
C ILE A 214 -3.46 21.78 2.22
N VAL A 215 -3.24 21.99 0.91
CA VAL A 215 -3.68 21.05 -0.13
C VAL A 215 -2.50 20.51 -0.91
N ASN A 216 -2.39 19.17 -0.98
CA ASN A 216 -1.47 18.47 -1.86
C ASN A 216 -2.13 18.20 -3.22
N TYR A 217 -1.57 18.82 -4.27
CA TYR A 217 -2.04 18.64 -5.66
C TYR A 217 -1.12 17.76 -6.51
N ASP A 218 -0.20 16.99 -5.94
CA ASP A 218 0.68 16.13 -6.72
C ASP A 218 -0.11 15.10 -7.53
N GLY A 219 0.11 15.07 -8.85
CA GLY A 219 -0.62 14.18 -9.73
C GLY A 219 -2.14 14.44 -9.81
N PHE A 220 -2.63 15.56 -9.26
CA PHE A 220 -4.03 15.97 -9.39
C PHE A 220 -4.37 16.29 -10.84
N GLU A 221 -5.46 15.73 -11.32
CA GLU A 221 -5.99 16.01 -12.66
C GLU A 221 -7.40 16.59 -12.56
N ILE A 222 -7.64 17.64 -13.31
CA ILE A 222 -8.97 18.21 -13.46
C ILE A 222 -9.28 18.43 -14.95
N LEU A 223 -10.39 17.85 -15.41
CA LEU A 223 -10.88 18.02 -16.77
C LEU A 223 -11.75 19.28 -16.88
N GLU A 224 -11.84 19.80 -18.10
CA GLU A 224 -12.57 21.05 -18.39
C GLU A 224 -14.00 21.09 -17.84
N PRO A 225 -14.82 20.02 -17.96
CA PRO A 225 -16.18 20.04 -17.41
C PRO A 225 -16.28 20.23 -15.89
N ALA A 226 -15.24 19.81 -15.14
CA ALA A 226 -15.20 19.93 -13.67
C ALA A 226 -14.59 21.25 -13.18
N MET A 227 -13.88 22.01 -14.03
CA MET A 227 -13.04 23.12 -13.63
C MET A 227 -13.83 24.26 -12.97
N ASP A 228 -14.95 24.66 -13.58
CA ASP A 228 -15.77 25.75 -13.08
C ASP A 228 -16.41 25.38 -11.73
N ALA A 229 -17.02 24.19 -11.65
CA ALA A 229 -17.62 23.71 -10.43
C ALA A 229 -16.61 23.61 -9.30
N TYR A 230 -15.40 23.08 -9.58
CA TYR A 230 -14.35 22.97 -8.58
C TYR A 230 -13.86 24.34 -8.09
N SER A 231 -13.73 25.30 -8.99
CA SER A 231 -13.29 26.64 -8.61
C SER A 231 -14.33 27.36 -7.73
N ASP A 232 -15.63 27.14 -7.98
CA ASP A 232 -16.71 27.68 -7.14
C ASP A 232 -16.70 27.01 -5.75
N VAL A 233 -16.44 25.71 -5.70
CA VAL A 233 -16.23 24.99 -4.43
C VAL A 233 -15.08 25.56 -3.63
N VAL A 234 -13.91 25.77 -4.27
CA VAL A 234 -12.73 26.35 -3.60
C VAL A 234 -13.04 27.73 -3.03
N LYS A 235 -13.75 28.59 -3.77
CA LYS A 235 -14.15 29.91 -3.32
C LYS A 235 -15.09 29.81 -2.11
N THR A 236 -16.18 29.09 -2.24
CA THR A 236 -17.20 28.91 -1.18
C THR A 236 -16.57 28.36 0.10
N MET A 237 -15.74 27.35 -0.01
CA MET A 237 -15.09 26.72 1.15
C MET A 237 -14.07 27.64 1.81
N SER A 238 -13.30 28.42 1.02
CA SER A 238 -12.33 29.38 1.55
C SER A 238 -12.99 30.46 2.37
N GLU A 239 -14.08 31.04 1.91
CA GLU A 239 -14.81 32.10 2.61
C GLU A 239 -15.42 31.59 3.93
N LYS A 240 -15.93 30.36 3.92
CA LYS A 240 -16.73 29.83 5.02
C LYS A 240 -15.91 29.15 6.11
N TYR A 241 -14.87 28.41 5.75
CA TYR A 241 -14.22 27.45 6.65
C TYR A 241 -12.72 27.70 6.87
N TYR A 242 -12.04 28.53 6.06
CA TYR A 242 -10.60 28.65 6.16
C TYR A 242 -10.16 30.04 6.62
N ASP A 243 -9.12 30.07 7.48
CA ASP A 243 -8.43 31.31 7.84
C ASP A 243 -7.30 31.60 6.85
N LYS A 244 -6.41 30.62 6.67
CA LYS A 244 -5.33 30.66 5.69
C LYS A 244 -5.38 29.42 4.83
N THR A 245 -4.98 29.57 3.56
CA THR A 245 -4.91 28.44 2.63
C THR A 245 -3.59 28.47 1.88
N THR A 246 -2.83 27.38 1.97
CA THR A 246 -1.66 27.13 1.15
C THR A 246 -1.84 25.87 0.31
N ARG A 247 -1.10 25.77 -0.77
CA ARG A 247 -1.19 24.67 -1.74
C ARG A 247 0.20 24.33 -2.22
N TYR A 248 0.46 23.05 -2.51
CA TYR A 248 1.71 22.68 -3.16
C TYR A 248 1.51 21.63 -4.24
N SER A 249 2.42 21.64 -5.20
CA SER A 249 2.55 20.61 -6.23
C SER A 249 3.96 20.63 -6.80
N THR A 250 4.58 19.47 -6.97
CA THR A 250 5.88 19.32 -7.65
C THR A 250 5.80 19.60 -9.15
N SER A 251 4.60 19.48 -9.76
CA SER A 251 4.36 19.74 -11.18
C SER A 251 4.29 21.21 -11.52
N ALA A 252 5.30 21.75 -12.19
CA ALA A 252 5.30 23.14 -12.69
C ALA A 252 4.14 23.43 -13.64
N PHE A 253 3.75 22.46 -14.49
CA PHE A 253 2.60 22.58 -15.40
C PHE A 253 1.30 22.74 -14.60
N LEU A 254 1.10 21.94 -13.56
CA LEU A 254 -0.09 22.01 -12.74
C LEU A 254 -0.16 23.30 -11.93
N ARG A 255 0.97 23.77 -11.38
CA ARG A 255 1.05 25.07 -10.69
C ARG A 255 0.58 26.22 -11.60
N ASN A 256 1.03 26.24 -12.85
CA ASN A 256 0.61 27.27 -13.82
C ASN A 256 -0.87 27.16 -14.19
N LYS A 257 -1.36 25.96 -14.48
CA LYS A 257 -2.76 25.73 -14.91
C LYS A 257 -3.75 26.06 -13.80
N LEU A 258 -3.55 25.54 -12.60
CA LEU A 258 -4.42 25.81 -11.45
C LEU A 258 -4.25 27.24 -10.94
N GLY A 259 -3.02 27.77 -10.91
CA GLY A 259 -2.75 29.15 -10.51
C GLY A 259 -3.54 30.16 -11.37
N ALA A 260 -3.55 29.99 -12.68
CA ALA A 260 -4.33 30.84 -13.59
C ALA A 260 -5.85 30.76 -13.32
N ALA A 261 -6.38 29.55 -13.12
CA ALA A 261 -7.81 29.34 -12.85
C ALA A 261 -8.26 29.93 -11.49
N ILE A 262 -7.41 29.85 -10.48
CA ILE A 262 -7.66 30.37 -9.12
C ILE A 262 -7.53 31.90 -9.09
N THR A 263 -6.53 32.47 -9.77
CA THR A 263 -6.31 33.93 -9.87
C THR A 263 -7.48 34.65 -10.55
N GLY A 264 -8.02 34.07 -11.62
CA GLY A 264 -9.17 34.62 -12.33
C GLY A 264 -10.43 34.80 -11.47
N ARG A 265 -10.44 34.24 -10.27
CA ARG A 265 -11.54 34.31 -9.29
C ARG A 265 -11.21 35.03 -7.99
N GLY A 266 -10.10 35.74 -7.94
CA GLY A 266 -9.70 36.58 -6.80
C GLY A 266 -9.19 35.80 -5.58
N LEU A 267 -8.81 34.54 -5.76
CA LEU A 267 -8.21 33.72 -4.69
C LEU A 267 -6.68 33.79 -4.77
N ALA A 268 -6.00 33.63 -3.62
CA ALA A 268 -4.52 33.67 -3.55
C ALA A 268 -3.89 32.62 -4.49
N PRO A 269 -3.11 33.06 -5.50
CA PRO A 269 -2.72 32.21 -6.63
C PRO A 269 -1.51 31.32 -6.35
N HIS A 270 -0.81 31.51 -5.23
CA HIS A 270 0.48 30.85 -5.02
C HIS A 270 0.32 29.38 -4.68
N ILE A 271 0.91 28.53 -5.51
CA ILE A 271 1.06 27.09 -5.27
C ILE A 271 2.54 26.83 -5.10
N TYR A 272 2.94 26.41 -3.91
CA TYR A 272 4.33 26.11 -3.54
C TYR A 272 4.85 24.87 -4.28
N GLU A 273 6.14 24.69 -4.34
CA GLU A 273 6.75 23.54 -4.97
C GLU A 273 6.77 22.33 -4.01
N THR A 274 6.93 22.58 -2.73
CA THR A 274 7.06 21.56 -1.70
C THR A 274 6.06 21.74 -0.56
N GLN A 275 5.78 20.66 0.15
CA GLN A 275 4.98 20.70 1.37
C GLN A 275 5.62 21.59 2.44
N ALA A 276 6.96 21.54 2.60
CA ALA A 276 7.67 22.32 3.60
C ALA A 276 7.51 23.83 3.38
N GLU A 277 7.56 24.30 2.14
CA GLU A 277 7.31 25.70 1.79
C GLU A 277 5.86 26.10 2.07
N ALA A 278 4.89 25.24 1.75
CA ALA A 278 3.48 25.48 2.03
C ALA A 278 3.20 25.53 3.54
N GLU A 279 3.87 24.68 4.33
CA GLU A 279 3.77 24.69 5.80
C GLU A 279 4.40 25.91 6.44
N ALA A 280 5.51 26.42 5.89
CA ALA A 280 6.19 27.62 6.39
C ALA A 280 5.38 28.91 6.15
N ALA A 281 4.41 28.88 5.23
CA ALA A 281 3.58 30.03 4.86
C ALA A 281 2.24 30.10 5.63
N ILE A 282 1.94 29.11 6.46
CA ILE A 282 0.78 29.07 7.36
C ILE A 282 1.12 29.61 8.74
#